data_3c8adf4daf444962cadd0fa911b0303a
#
_entry.id   3c8adf4daf444962cadd0fa911b0303a
#
_cell.length_a   1.000
_cell.length_b   1.000
_cell.length_c   1.000
_cell.angle_alpha   90.00
_cell.angle_beta   90.00
_cell.angle_gamma   90.00
#
_symmetry.space_group_name_H-M   'P 1'
#
loop_
_entity.id
_entity.type
_entity.pdbx_description
1 polymer ?
#
loop_
_entity_poly.entity_id
_entity_poly.type
_entity_poly.pdbx_seq_one_letter_code
_entity_poly.pdbx_strand_id
1 'polypeptide(L)'
;METIIRPIAHIKSDFTDKFGIPRQSGLVPELTARIVFEPEYRDPNALVGLEGYSHLWLIWQFSTVAAEYAAGKSWRPTVRPPRLGGNARRGVFATRSPYRPNALGLSCVELSGIENGDILVKGADLLDGTPIFDIKPYLPYVDAHPEARGGFTEQTAAYALEVQCPQPLLDKLPENKRAALLGVLKNDPRPAYQHDPDRVYAMDFGGYRVQFQVSESMLTVIDIQK
;
A
#
# COMPACT_ATOMS: atom_id res chain seq x y z
N MET A 1 -1.30 5.70 -31.09
CA MET A 1 0.15 5.63 -30.77
C MET A 1 0.26 4.94 -29.44
N GLU A 2 0.92 3.80 -29.36
CA GLU A 2 1.27 3.15 -28.08
C GLU A 2 2.61 3.70 -27.60
N THR A 3 2.71 3.95 -26.29
CA THR A 3 3.96 4.37 -25.65
C THR A 3 4.41 3.25 -24.73
N ILE A 4 5.61 2.73 -24.95
CA ILE A 4 6.21 1.72 -24.08
C ILE A 4 6.91 2.43 -22.95
N ILE A 5 6.51 2.10 -21.70
CA ILE A 5 7.22 2.51 -20.48
C ILE A 5 7.88 1.27 -19.86
N ARG A 6 9.07 1.43 -19.30
CA ARG A 6 9.84 0.35 -18.67
C ARG A 6 9.97 0.57 -17.19
N PRO A 7 9.92 -0.48 -16.36
CA PRO A 7 10.28 -0.35 -14.95
C PRO A 7 11.72 0.15 -14.80
N ILE A 8 11.91 1.10 -13.91
CA ILE A 8 13.24 1.60 -13.52
C ILE A 8 13.72 0.94 -12.22
N ALA A 9 12.77 0.42 -11.43
CA ALA A 9 13.03 -0.18 -10.14
C ALA A 9 11.89 -1.13 -9.75
N HIS A 10 12.11 -1.93 -8.71
CA HIS A 10 11.09 -2.69 -8.00
C HIS A 10 11.14 -2.38 -6.51
N ILE A 11 9.97 -2.42 -5.85
CA ILE A 11 9.92 -2.28 -4.40
C ILE A 11 10.12 -3.63 -3.71
N LYS A 12 10.83 -3.63 -2.58
CA LYS A 12 10.89 -4.71 -1.59
C LYS A 12 10.10 -4.28 -0.38
N SER A 13 9.02 -5.02 -0.08
CA SER A 13 8.09 -4.72 1.02
C SER A 13 7.75 -5.97 1.82
N ASP A 14 7.04 -5.79 2.93
CA ASP A 14 6.59 -6.88 3.81
C ASP A 14 5.34 -7.62 3.30
N PHE A 15 4.78 -7.22 2.16
CA PHE A 15 3.55 -7.79 1.62
C PHE A 15 3.83 -8.70 0.42
N THR A 16 3.71 -10.01 0.63
CA THR A 16 3.81 -11.04 -0.43
C THR A 16 2.47 -11.36 -1.08
N ASP A 17 1.36 -10.94 -0.45
CA ASP A 17 -0.01 -11.02 -0.97
C ASP A 17 -0.70 -9.65 -0.82
N LYS A 18 -1.73 -9.40 -1.63
CA LYS A 18 -2.51 -8.15 -1.60
C LYS A 18 -3.37 -7.99 -0.35
N PHE A 19 -3.62 -9.07 0.37
CA PHE A 19 -4.41 -9.03 1.60
C PHE A 19 -3.58 -8.41 2.73
N GLY A 20 -4.09 -7.35 3.33
CA GLY A 20 -3.39 -6.60 4.38
C GLY A 20 -2.65 -5.36 3.90
N ILE A 21 -2.41 -5.19 2.60
CA ILE A 21 -1.80 -3.95 2.10
C ILE A 21 -2.70 -2.76 2.45
N PRO A 22 -2.16 -1.69 3.07
CA PRO A 22 -2.90 -0.46 3.30
C PRO A 22 -3.50 0.09 2.00
N ARG A 23 -4.69 0.64 2.08
CA ARG A 23 -5.42 1.12 0.89
C ARG A 23 -4.84 2.37 0.26
N GLN A 24 -3.98 3.07 0.98
CA GLN A 24 -3.27 4.26 0.54
C GLN A 24 -1.91 4.34 1.25
N SER A 25 -0.94 4.92 0.58
CA SER A 25 0.33 5.29 1.19
C SER A 25 0.15 6.26 2.36
N GLY A 26 1.05 6.20 3.33
CA GLY A 26 1.03 7.07 4.51
C GLY A 26 0.02 6.70 5.60
N LEU A 27 -0.91 5.75 5.37
CA LEU A 27 -1.84 5.30 6.42
C LEU A 27 -1.15 4.53 7.56
N VAL A 28 -0.01 3.92 7.26
CA VAL A 28 0.83 3.19 8.23
C VAL A 28 2.26 3.66 8.04
N PRO A 29 2.65 4.77 8.68
CA PRO A 29 3.98 5.37 8.50
C PRO A 29 5.14 4.49 9.01
N GLU A 30 4.85 3.50 9.85
CA GLU A 30 5.83 2.55 10.37
C GLU A 30 6.25 1.47 9.36
N LEU A 31 5.51 1.31 8.26
CA LEU A 31 5.90 0.40 7.19
C LEU A 31 7.18 0.87 6.51
N THR A 32 8.17 0.01 6.46
CA THR A 32 9.44 0.27 5.78
C THR A 32 9.53 -0.54 4.50
N ALA A 33 10.08 0.04 3.45
CA ALA A 33 10.31 -0.63 2.19
C ALA A 33 11.60 -0.12 1.53
N ARG A 34 12.10 -0.90 0.57
CA ARG A 34 13.30 -0.56 -0.20
C ARG A 34 12.96 -0.53 -1.68
N ILE A 35 13.35 0.51 -2.38
CA ILE A 35 13.26 0.63 -3.84
C ILE A 35 14.61 0.21 -4.40
N VAL A 36 14.62 -0.88 -5.15
CA VAL A 36 15.81 -1.47 -5.77
C VAL A 36 15.78 -1.17 -7.25
N PHE A 37 16.76 -0.42 -7.74
CA PHE A 37 16.83 -0.05 -9.14
C PHE A 37 17.24 -1.24 -10.02
N GLU A 38 16.69 -1.26 -11.23
CA GLU A 38 17.21 -2.13 -12.29
C GLU A 38 18.67 -1.78 -12.60
N PRO A 39 19.50 -2.75 -12.97
CA PRO A 39 20.93 -2.52 -13.21
C PRO A 39 21.22 -1.38 -14.18
N GLU A 40 20.41 -1.21 -15.23
CA GLU A 40 20.52 -0.16 -16.24
C GLU A 40 20.34 1.25 -15.64
N TYR A 41 19.53 1.40 -14.58
CA TYR A 41 19.17 2.68 -13.98
C TYR A 41 19.82 2.92 -12.62
N ARG A 42 20.69 2.01 -12.18
CA ARG A 42 21.38 2.07 -10.89
C ARG A 42 22.62 2.95 -10.97
N ASP A 43 22.44 4.24 -11.26
CA ASP A 43 23.50 5.24 -11.32
C ASP A 43 23.40 6.18 -10.11
N PRO A 44 24.47 6.29 -9.27
CA PRO A 44 24.46 7.18 -8.11
C PRO A 44 24.19 8.66 -8.47
N ASN A 45 24.58 9.09 -9.67
CA ASN A 45 24.35 10.47 -10.12
C ASN A 45 22.85 10.79 -10.27
N ALA A 46 22.00 9.79 -10.53
CA ALA A 46 20.57 9.98 -10.61
C ALA A 46 19.92 10.28 -9.24
N LEU A 47 20.63 10.04 -8.15
CA LEU A 47 20.16 10.23 -6.77
C LEU A 47 20.73 11.52 -6.12
N VAL A 48 21.63 12.22 -6.79
CA VAL A 48 22.26 13.43 -6.24
C VAL A 48 21.21 14.48 -5.92
N GLY A 49 21.18 14.93 -4.66
CA GLY A 49 20.22 15.94 -4.16
C GLY A 49 18.88 15.38 -3.69
N LEU A 50 18.64 14.06 -3.86
CA LEU A 50 17.38 13.45 -3.43
C LEU A 50 17.23 13.47 -1.89
N GLU A 51 18.33 13.42 -1.15
CA GLU A 51 18.40 13.51 0.30
C GLU A 51 17.87 14.84 0.88
N GLY A 52 17.73 15.85 0.05
CA GLY A 52 17.13 17.14 0.41
C GLY A 52 15.60 17.12 0.51
N TYR A 53 14.96 16.03 0.08
CA TYR A 53 13.51 15.89 0.09
C TYR A 53 13.06 14.92 1.18
N SER A 54 11.91 15.20 1.78
CA SER A 54 11.31 14.33 2.80
C SER A 54 10.36 13.28 2.23
N HIS A 55 9.76 13.55 1.06
CA HIS A 55 8.77 12.67 0.44
C HIS A 55 8.98 12.57 -1.06
N LEU A 56 8.53 11.43 -1.60
CA LEU A 56 8.63 11.08 -3.01
C LEU A 56 7.28 10.64 -3.55
N TRP A 57 6.96 11.01 -4.79
CA TRP A 57 5.94 10.38 -5.60
C TRP A 57 6.52 9.16 -6.31
N LEU A 58 5.84 8.02 -6.19
CA LEU A 58 6.12 6.80 -6.94
C LEU A 58 5.02 6.61 -7.98
N ILE A 59 5.40 6.44 -9.25
CA ILE A 59 4.52 6.00 -10.34
C ILE A 59 4.82 4.53 -10.59
N TRP A 60 3.82 3.67 -10.41
CA TRP A 60 3.99 2.22 -10.40
C TRP A 60 2.81 1.49 -11.03
N GLN A 61 2.87 0.16 -11.16
CA GLN A 61 1.84 -0.64 -11.80
C GLN A 61 1.19 -1.62 -10.82
N PHE A 62 -0.13 -1.72 -10.88
CA PHE A 62 -0.88 -2.81 -10.27
C PHE A 62 -0.63 -4.12 -11.04
N SER A 63 0.45 -4.83 -10.72
CA SER A 63 0.97 -5.97 -11.48
C SER A 63 -0.08 -7.07 -11.67
N THR A 64 -0.88 -7.37 -10.63
CA THR A 64 -1.95 -8.38 -10.70
C THR A 64 -3.01 -7.99 -11.74
N VAL A 65 -3.43 -6.72 -11.77
CA VAL A 65 -4.45 -6.25 -12.73
C VAL A 65 -3.87 -6.16 -14.13
N ALA A 66 -2.62 -5.74 -14.26
CA ALA A 66 -1.92 -5.75 -15.56
C ALA A 66 -1.83 -7.16 -16.13
N ALA A 67 -1.53 -8.19 -15.33
CA ALA A 67 -1.54 -9.58 -15.75
C ALA A 67 -2.95 -10.06 -16.15
N GLU A 68 -3.99 -9.65 -15.40
CA GLU A 68 -5.38 -9.94 -15.77
C GLU A 68 -5.75 -9.34 -17.15
N TYR A 69 -5.29 -8.12 -17.43
CA TYR A 69 -5.53 -7.48 -18.74
C TYR A 69 -4.75 -8.15 -19.87
N ALA A 70 -3.51 -8.54 -19.63
CA ALA A 70 -2.73 -9.33 -20.58
C ALA A 70 -3.39 -10.70 -20.89
N ALA A 71 -4.14 -11.26 -19.92
CA ALA A 71 -4.95 -12.46 -20.05
C ALA A 71 -6.34 -12.21 -20.69
N GLY A 72 -6.59 -11.02 -21.25
CA GLY A 72 -7.81 -10.70 -22.00
C GLY A 72 -8.94 -10.10 -21.18
N LYS A 73 -8.76 -9.81 -19.88
CA LYS A 73 -9.74 -9.01 -19.14
C LYS A 73 -9.67 -7.55 -19.55
N SER A 74 -10.80 -6.86 -19.53
CA SER A 74 -10.89 -5.45 -19.86
C SER A 74 -11.19 -4.60 -18.61
N TRP A 75 -10.80 -3.34 -18.65
CA TRP A 75 -11.15 -2.36 -17.62
C TRP A 75 -12.67 -2.15 -17.55
N ARG A 76 -13.15 -1.59 -16.45
CA ARG A 76 -14.57 -1.27 -16.27
C ARG A 76 -14.74 0.21 -15.95
N PRO A 77 -15.74 0.89 -16.52
CA PRO A 77 -15.96 2.32 -16.29
C PRO A 77 -16.42 2.62 -14.85
N THR A 78 -16.96 1.61 -14.15
CA THR A 78 -17.44 1.76 -12.77
C THR A 78 -16.91 0.66 -11.87
N VAL A 79 -16.64 1.02 -10.61
CA VAL A 79 -16.22 0.12 -9.55
C VAL A 79 -17.10 0.28 -8.31
N ARG A 80 -17.01 -0.66 -7.38
CA ARG A 80 -17.68 -0.61 -6.09
C ARG A 80 -16.63 -0.42 -4.99
N PRO A 81 -16.44 0.81 -4.48
CA PRO A 81 -15.47 1.06 -3.42
C PRO A 81 -15.85 0.26 -2.16
N PRO A 82 -14.92 -0.55 -1.61
CA PRO A 82 -15.22 -1.42 -0.47
C PRO A 82 -15.74 -0.66 0.76
N ARG A 83 -15.16 0.50 1.08
CA ARG A 83 -15.54 1.31 2.24
C ARG A 83 -16.92 1.98 2.13
N LEU A 84 -17.57 1.95 0.97
CA LEU A 84 -18.97 2.34 0.78
C LEU A 84 -19.93 1.14 0.89
N GLY A 85 -19.55 0.07 1.60
CA GLY A 85 -20.36 -1.13 1.77
C GLY A 85 -20.49 -1.99 0.51
N GLY A 86 -19.73 -1.71 -0.55
CA GLY A 86 -19.72 -2.48 -1.80
C GLY A 86 -20.97 -2.34 -2.66
N ASN A 87 -21.99 -1.58 -2.22
CA ASN A 87 -23.26 -1.43 -2.93
C ASN A 87 -23.29 -0.21 -3.85
N ALA A 88 -22.61 0.87 -3.48
CA ALA A 88 -22.57 2.09 -4.26
C ALA A 88 -21.55 1.99 -5.41
N ARG A 89 -21.97 2.23 -6.65
CA ARG A 89 -21.07 2.33 -7.80
C ARG A 89 -20.48 3.73 -7.89
N ARG A 90 -19.22 3.80 -8.30
CA ARG A 90 -18.51 5.07 -8.64
C ARG A 90 -17.78 4.90 -9.96
N GLY A 91 -17.64 5.98 -10.70
CA GLY A 91 -16.77 6.02 -11.87
C GLY A 91 -15.33 5.69 -11.46
N VAL A 92 -14.62 4.89 -12.27
CA VAL A 92 -13.26 4.46 -11.94
C VAL A 92 -12.30 5.64 -11.72
N PHE A 93 -12.49 6.74 -12.47
CA PHE A 93 -11.67 7.94 -12.33
C PHE A 93 -12.00 8.79 -11.09
N ALA A 94 -13.16 8.55 -10.46
CA ALA A 94 -13.48 9.11 -9.14
C ALA A 94 -12.95 8.25 -7.98
N THR A 95 -12.12 7.26 -8.26
CA THR A 95 -11.55 6.33 -7.26
C THR A 95 -10.07 6.11 -7.51
N ARG A 96 -9.39 5.48 -6.56
CA ARG A 96 -8.02 4.96 -6.72
C ARG A 96 -8.00 3.43 -6.92
N SER A 97 -9.06 2.89 -7.54
CA SER A 97 -9.15 1.46 -7.87
C SER A 97 -8.04 1.05 -8.85
N PRO A 98 -7.49 -0.18 -8.71
CA PRO A 98 -6.50 -0.73 -9.63
C PRO A 98 -7.07 -1.03 -11.03
N TYR A 99 -8.40 -1.21 -11.16
CA TYR A 99 -9.08 -1.59 -12.42
C TYR A 99 -9.24 -0.38 -13.38
N ARG A 100 -8.15 0.34 -13.60
CA ARG A 100 -8.03 1.50 -14.49
C ARG A 100 -7.53 1.07 -15.86
N PRO A 101 -7.77 1.86 -16.94
CA PRO A 101 -7.31 1.50 -18.29
C PRO A 101 -5.83 1.09 -18.38
N ASN A 102 -4.95 1.80 -17.66
CA ASN A 102 -3.51 1.54 -17.67
C ASN A 102 -2.99 0.88 -16.37
N ALA A 103 -3.86 0.53 -15.43
CA ALA A 103 -3.52 -0.09 -14.15
C ALA A 103 -2.32 0.60 -13.43
N LEU A 104 -2.19 1.93 -13.54
CA LEU A 104 -1.15 2.71 -12.88
C LEU A 104 -1.55 3.14 -11.48
N GLY A 105 -0.62 3.07 -10.55
CA GLY A 105 -0.69 3.58 -9.19
C GLY A 105 0.16 4.83 -9.01
N LEU A 106 -0.19 5.64 -8.01
CA LEU A 106 0.54 6.81 -7.55
C LEU A 106 0.53 6.81 -6.03
N SER A 107 1.71 6.79 -5.41
CA SER A 107 1.87 6.78 -3.96
C SER A 107 2.85 7.87 -3.53
N CYS A 108 2.50 8.63 -2.50
CA CYS A 108 3.42 9.52 -1.81
C CYS A 108 4.01 8.77 -0.62
N VAL A 109 5.33 8.63 -0.57
CA VAL A 109 6.05 7.90 0.47
C VAL A 109 7.08 8.79 1.15
N GLU A 110 7.36 8.56 2.43
CA GLU A 110 8.45 9.25 3.13
C GLU A 110 9.79 8.69 2.69
N LEU A 111 10.74 9.55 2.34
CA LEU A 111 12.13 9.18 2.10
C LEU A 111 12.84 9.03 3.46
N SER A 112 13.32 7.83 3.78
CA SER A 112 14.05 7.58 5.04
C SER A 112 15.54 7.45 4.88
N GLY A 113 16.04 7.30 3.65
CA GLY A 113 17.47 7.28 3.36
C GLY A 113 17.82 6.70 2.01
N ILE A 114 19.12 6.71 1.69
CA ILE A 114 19.70 6.07 0.51
C ILE A 114 20.83 5.19 0.98
N GLU A 115 20.80 3.90 0.63
CA GLU A 115 21.84 2.94 1.00
C GLU A 115 22.22 2.07 -0.19
N ASN A 116 23.51 2.01 -0.48
CA ASN A 116 24.06 1.17 -1.56
C ASN A 116 23.39 1.38 -2.93
N GLY A 117 22.92 2.61 -3.21
CA GLY A 117 22.22 2.95 -4.45
C GLY A 117 20.73 2.57 -4.47
N ASP A 118 20.17 2.08 -3.35
CA ASP A 118 18.76 1.84 -3.17
C ASP A 118 18.13 2.96 -2.34
N ILE A 119 16.85 3.24 -2.55
CA ILE A 119 16.09 4.24 -1.77
C ILE A 119 15.31 3.52 -0.67
N LEU A 120 15.45 3.97 0.56
CA LEU A 120 14.67 3.51 1.70
C LEU A 120 13.48 4.44 1.91
N VAL A 121 12.28 3.85 2.02
CA VAL A 121 11.03 4.60 2.16
C VAL A 121 10.17 4.07 3.30
N LYS A 122 9.27 4.94 3.80
CA LYS A 122 8.23 4.56 4.76
C LYS A 122 6.83 4.84 4.23
N GLY A 123 5.85 4.15 4.79
CA GLY A 123 4.44 4.32 4.47
C GLY A 123 4.02 3.82 3.09
N ALA A 124 4.80 2.95 2.45
CA ALA A 124 4.45 2.40 1.14
C ALA A 124 3.28 1.41 1.22
N ASP A 125 2.40 1.47 0.23
CA ASP A 125 1.20 0.65 0.05
C ASP A 125 1.31 -0.31 -1.15
N LEU A 126 2.49 -0.86 -1.37
CA LEU A 126 2.83 -1.66 -2.55
C LEU A 126 3.13 -3.11 -2.18
N LEU A 127 2.68 -4.02 -3.05
CA LEU A 127 3.04 -5.45 -3.01
C LEU A 127 4.54 -5.62 -3.28
N ASP A 128 5.19 -6.59 -2.65
CA ASP A 128 6.59 -6.94 -2.92
C ASP A 128 6.79 -7.24 -4.43
N GLY A 129 7.88 -6.76 -4.99
CA GLY A 129 8.19 -6.89 -6.41
C GLY A 129 7.39 -5.97 -7.33
N THR A 130 6.56 -5.05 -6.82
CA THR A 130 5.82 -4.11 -7.68
C THR A 130 6.77 -3.26 -8.50
N PRO A 131 6.61 -3.19 -9.85
CA PRO A 131 7.45 -2.37 -10.72
C PRO A 131 7.16 -0.88 -10.56
N ILE A 132 8.21 -0.08 -10.47
CA ILE A 132 8.19 1.38 -10.39
C ILE A 132 8.68 1.93 -11.73
N PHE A 133 7.94 2.84 -12.31
CA PHE A 133 8.23 3.45 -13.62
C PHE A 133 8.87 4.82 -13.51
N ASP A 134 8.59 5.56 -12.42
CA ASP A 134 9.16 6.88 -12.21
C ASP A 134 9.14 7.26 -10.73
N ILE A 135 10.08 8.10 -10.32
CA ILE A 135 10.22 8.66 -8.98
C ILE A 135 10.37 10.17 -9.12
N LYS A 136 9.56 10.93 -8.40
CA LYS A 136 9.65 12.40 -8.38
C LYS A 136 9.66 12.91 -6.95
N PRO A 137 10.38 14.00 -6.66
CA PRO A 137 10.29 14.62 -5.35
C PRO A 137 8.90 15.22 -5.13
N TYR A 138 8.41 15.13 -3.88
CA TYR A 138 7.23 15.86 -3.44
C TYR A 138 7.61 17.30 -3.12
N LEU A 139 6.88 18.26 -3.68
CA LEU A 139 7.12 19.69 -3.52
C LEU A 139 5.98 20.32 -2.71
N PRO A 140 6.15 20.56 -1.39
CA PRO A 140 5.05 21.01 -0.51
C PRO A 140 4.34 22.26 -1.00
N TYR A 141 5.05 23.19 -1.63
CA TYR A 141 4.50 24.47 -2.06
C TYR A 141 3.56 24.38 -3.29
N VAL A 142 3.56 23.25 -4.01
CA VAL A 142 2.66 22.98 -5.15
C VAL A 142 1.80 21.74 -4.99
N ASP A 143 2.27 20.74 -4.25
CA ASP A 143 1.57 19.44 -4.12
C ASP A 143 0.58 19.42 -2.95
N ALA A 144 0.78 20.28 -1.92
CA ALA A 144 -0.09 20.32 -0.75
C ALA A 144 -1.31 21.21 -0.99
N HIS A 145 -2.50 20.63 -0.88
CA HIS A 145 -3.79 21.29 -1.00
C HIS A 145 -4.67 20.99 0.23
N PRO A 146 -4.39 21.57 1.40
CA PRO A 146 -5.11 21.25 2.64
C PRO A 146 -6.60 21.57 2.59
N GLU A 147 -7.03 22.50 1.72
CA GLU A 147 -8.42 22.89 1.47
C GLU A 147 -9.14 21.99 0.45
N ALA A 148 -8.45 21.00 -0.14
CA ALA A 148 -9.03 20.15 -1.16
C ALA A 148 -10.13 19.25 -0.58
N ARG A 149 -11.24 19.12 -1.34
CA ARG A 149 -12.36 18.25 -0.97
C ARG A 149 -12.07 16.79 -1.32
N GLY A 150 -12.19 15.89 -0.36
CA GLY A 150 -11.93 14.45 -0.51
C GLY A 150 -13.09 13.64 -1.12
N GLY A 151 -14.23 14.29 -1.44
CA GLY A 151 -15.39 13.60 -2.00
C GLY A 151 -15.94 12.54 -1.05
N PHE A 152 -16.30 11.35 -1.57
CA PHE A 152 -16.87 10.29 -0.75
C PHE A 152 -15.89 9.70 0.29
N THR A 153 -14.59 9.93 0.15
CA THR A 153 -13.58 9.39 1.06
C THR A 153 -13.60 10.07 2.43
N GLU A 154 -14.12 11.30 2.52
CA GLU A 154 -14.26 12.03 3.78
C GLU A 154 -15.12 11.28 4.81
N GLN A 155 -16.14 10.56 4.34
CA GLN A 155 -17.06 9.78 5.20
C GLN A 155 -16.38 8.60 5.89
N THR A 156 -15.23 8.15 5.39
CA THR A 156 -14.54 6.96 5.86
C THR A 156 -13.08 7.22 6.27
N ALA A 157 -12.66 8.49 6.27
CA ALA A 157 -11.27 8.86 6.56
C ALA A 157 -10.85 8.50 7.99
N ALA A 158 -11.75 8.62 8.96
CA ALA A 158 -11.49 8.33 10.37
C ALA A 158 -11.74 6.86 10.76
N TYR A 159 -12.11 6.00 9.81
CA TYR A 159 -12.40 4.59 10.13
C TYR A 159 -11.12 3.84 10.54
N ALA A 160 -11.15 3.26 11.73
CA ALA A 160 -10.09 2.43 12.28
C ALA A 160 -10.68 1.40 13.25
N LEU A 161 -10.03 0.24 13.39
CA LEU A 161 -10.34 -0.75 14.41
C LEU A 161 -9.47 -0.52 15.65
N GLU A 162 -10.00 -0.93 16.81
CA GLU A 162 -9.18 -1.19 17.98
C GLU A 162 -8.48 -2.53 17.81
N VAL A 163 -7.17 -2.60 18.12
CA VAL A 163 -6.37 -3.81 17.93
C VAL A 163 -5.93 -4.36 19.29
N GLN A 164 -6.34 -5.58 19.56
CA GLN A 164 -5.87 -6.35 20.71
C GLN A 164 -4.89 -7.42 20.22
N CYS A 165 -3.61 -7.28 20.56
CA CYS A 165 -2.57 -8.25 20.27
C CYS A 165 -1.87 -8.62 21.58
N PRO A 166 -2.01 -9.87 22.07
CA PRO A 166 -1.28 -10.33 23.26
C PRO A 166 0.23 -10.16 23.10
N GLN A 167 0.90 -9.61 24.11
CA GLN A 167 2.33 -9.33 24.05
C GLN A 167 3.17 -10.56 23.66
N PRO A 168 2.92 -11.79 24.13
CA PRO A 168 3.66 -12.97 23.72
C PRO A 168 3.55 -13.30 22.23
N LEU A 169 2.43 -12.93 21.57
CA LEU A 169 2.27 -13.08 20.12
C LEU A 169 3.04 -11.98 19.38
N LEU A 170 2.96 -10.75 19.85
CA LEU A 170 3.67 -9.62 19.25
C LEU A 170 5.20 -9.82 19.34
N ASP A 171 5.70 -10.45 20.41
CA ASP A 171 7.12 -10.73 20.62
C ASP A 171 7.70 -11.78 19.66
N LYS A 172 6.84 -12.53 18.95
CA LYS A 172 7.28 -13.43 17.88
C LYS A 172 7.83 -12.67 16.67
N LEU A 173 7.45 -11.38 16.49
CA LEU A 173 7.97 -10.53 15.42
C LEU A 173 9.22 -9.75 15.87
N PRO A 174 10.13 -9.44 14.92
CA PRO A 174 11.19 -8.47 15.13
C PRO A 174 10.61 -7.13 15.59
N GLU A 175 11.29 -6.44 16.49
CA GLU A 175 10.83 -5.20 17.11
C GLU A 175 10.44 -4.14 16.08
N ASN A 176 11.25 -3.98 15.03
CA ASN A 176 11.02 -3.02 13.95
C ASN A 176 9.78 -3.30 13.06
N LYS A 177 9.12 -4.47 13.20
CA LYS A 177 7.91 -4.84 12.46
C LYS A 177 6.63 -4.74 13.30
N ARG A 178 6.75 -4.64 14.63
CA ARG A 178 5.60 -4.70 15.55
C ARG A 178 4.65 -3.53 15.36
N ALA A 179 5.16 -2.30 15.36
CA ALA A 179 4.34 -1.11 15.16
C ALA A 179 3.66 -1.10 13.78
N ALA A 180 4.40 -1.49 12.74
CA ALA A 180 3.86 -1.60 11.38
C ALA A 180 2.71 -2.62 11.29
N LEU A 181 2.86 -3.82 11.88
CA LEU A 181 1.77 -4.80 11.93
C LEU A 181 0.53 -4.24 12.62
N LEU A 182 0.67 -3.63 13.80
CA LEU A 182 -0.46 -3.05 14.53
C LEU A 182 -1.15 -1.95 13.71
N GLY A 183 -0.38 -1.11 13.02
CA GLY A 183 -0.90 -0.10 12.10
C GLY A 183 -1.69 -0.70 10.94
N VAL A 184 -1.20 -1.78 10.33
CA VAL A 184 -1.91 -2.52 9.27
C VAL A 184 -3.23 -3.08 9.77
N LEU A 185 -3.23 -3.75 10.93
CA LEU A 185 -4.44 -4.34 11.51
C LEU A 185 -5.47 -3.27 11.88
N LYS A 186 -5.04 -2.12 12.41
CA LYS A 186 -5.90 -0.97 12.71
C LYS A 186 -6.66 -0.44 11.50
N ASN A 187 -6.06 -0.54 10.31
CA ASN A 187 -6.67 -0.12 9.05
C ASN A 187 -7.68 -1.11 8.45
N ASP A 188 -8.08 -2.15 9.19
CA ASP A 188 -9.02 -3.19 8.79
C ASP A 188 -8.66 -3.85 7.44
N PRO A 189 -7.82 -4.88 7.47
CA PRO A 189 -7.39 -5.58 6.25
C PRO A 189 -8.50 -6.38 5.57
N ARG A 190 -9.65 -6.62 6.25
CA ARG A 190 -10.75 -7.43 5.72
C ARG A 190 -11.37 -6.81 4.47
N PRO A 191 -11.94 -7.66 3.59
CA PRO A 191 -12.90 -7.20 2.60
C PRO A 191 -14.12 -6.56 3.29
N ALA A 192 -14.49 -5.34 2.90
CA ALA A 192 -15.52 -4.54 3.57
C ALA A 192 -16.94 -5.13 3.58
N TYR A 193 -17.18 -6.22 2.82
CA TYR A 193 -18.45 -6.94 2.78
C TYR A 193 -18.50 -8.16 3.71
N GLN A 194 -17.43 -8.41 4.48
CA GLN A 194 -17.34 -9.54 5.40
C GLN A 194 -17.51 -9.04 6.83
N HIS A 195 -18.60 -9.47 7.49
CA HIS A 195 -18.97 -9.06 8.85
C HIS A 195 -19.21 -10.26 9.77
N ASP A 196 -18.65 -11.43 9.45
CA ASP A 196 -18.78 -12.62 10.27
C ASP A 196 -17.81 -12.53 11.46
N PRO A 197 -18.32 -12.40 12.72
CA PRO A 197 -17.47 -12.24 13.90
C PRO A 197 -16.71 -13.52 14.29
N ASP A 198 -17.19 -14.70 13.85
CA ASP A 198 -16.55 -15.99 14.17
C ASP A 198 -15.49 -16.39 13.15
N ARG A 199 -15.39 -15.63 12.07
CA ARG A 199 -14.43 -15.92 11.01
C ARG A 199 -13.00 -15.57 11.42
N VAL A 200 -12.11 -16.56 11.29
CA VAL A 200 -10.67 -16.37 11.40
C VAL A 200 -10.13 -15.93 10.05
N TYR A 201 -9.48 -14.78 10.03
CA TYR A 201 -8.74 -14.26 8.89
C TYR A 201 -7.26 -14.56 9.07
N ALA A 202 -6.55 -14.69 7.95
CA ALA A 202 -5.10 -14.84 7.98
C ALA A 202 -4.48 -13.97 6.90
N MET A 203 -3.38 -13.29 7.23
CA MET A 203 -2.57 -12.49 6.30
C MET A 203 -1.09 -12.82 6.47
N ASP A 204 -0.35 -12.66 5.39
CA ASP A 204 1.11 -12.76 5.42
C ASP A 204 1.71 -11.36 5.54
N PHE A 205 2.61 -11.18 6.50
CA PHE A 205 3.26 -9.91 6.78
C PHE A 205 4.71 -10.13 7.22
N GLY A 206 5.67 -9.62 6.45
CA GLY A 206 7.09 -9.67 6.80
C GLY A 206 7.66 -11.06 7.04
N GLY A 207 7.13 -12.10 6.35
CA GLY A 207 7.51 -13.49 6.50
C GLY A 207 6.81 -14.22 7.66
N TYR A 208 5.77 -13.63 8.23
CA TYR A 208 4.94 -14.21 9.28
C TYR A 208 3.49 -14.32 8.81
N ARG A 209 2.82 -15.40 9.23
CA ARG A 209 1.38 -15.57 9.04
C ARG A 209 0.66 -15.12 10.29
N VAL A 210 -0.18 -14.08 10.15
CA VAL A 210 -0.93 -13.47 11.24
C VAL A 210 -2.39 -13.87 11.13
N GLN A 211 -2.92 -14.49 12.18
CA GLN A 211 -4.33 -14.90 12.28
C GLN A 211 -5.08 -13.96 13.24
N PHE A 212 -6.28 -13.53 12.85
CA PHE A 212 -7.08 -12.61 13.64
C PHE A 212 -8.57 -12.80 13.40
N GLN A 213 -9.37 -12.33 14.36
CA GLN A 213 -10.82 -12.20 14.27
C GLN A 213 -11.23 -10.74 14.45
N VAL A 214 -12.41 -10.37 13.94
CA VAL A 214 -12.94 -9.03 14.15
C VAL A 214 -14.41 -9.12 14.56
N SER A 215 -14.71 -8.59 15.73
CA SER A 215 -16.06 -8.42 16.25
C SER A 215 -16.32 -6.94 16.46
N GLU A 216 -17.35 -6.41 15.83
CA GLU A 216 -17.68 -4.98 15.85
C GLU A 216 -16.48 -4.11 15.41
N SER A 217 -15.95 -3.28 16.30
CA SER A 217 -14.78 -2.42 16.09
C SER A 217 -13.46 -2.99 16.65
N MET A 218 -13.49 -4.20 17.25
CA MET A 218 -12.34 -4.83 17.87
C MET A 218 -11.74 -5.91 16.98
N LEU A 219 -10.46 -5.80 16.67
CA LEU A 219 -9.65 -6.84 16.03
C LEU A 219 -8.78 -7.52 17.08
N THR A 220 -8.92 -8.84 17.22
CA THR A 220 -8.12 -9.65 18.14
C THR A 220 -7.18 -10.56 17.37
N VAL A 221 -5.88 -10.43 17.61
CA VAL A 221 -4.86 -11.35 17.07
C VAL A 221 -4.91 -12.65 17.84
N ILE A 222 -5.08 -13.77 17.11
CA ILE A 222 -5.22 -15.12 17.67
C ILE A 222 -3.89 -15.85 17.67
N ASP A 223 -3.15 -15.74 16.55
CA ASP A 223 -1.84 -16.41 16.42
C ASP A 223 -0.95 -15.66 15.42
N ILE A 224 0.38 -15.85 15.61
CA ILE A 224 1.44 -15.39 14.71
C ILE A 224 2.42 -16.53 14.56
N GLN A 225 2.65 -16.98 13.34
CA GLN A 225 3.55 -18.08 12.98
C GLN A 225 4.57 -17.58 11.95
N LYS A 226 5.77 -18.16 11.98
CA LYS A 226 6.82 -17.89 10.98
C LYS A 226 6.73 -18.87 9.83
#